data_a7b5fdc37b09d69c2f805af0ba776d58
#
_entry.id   a7b5fdc37b09d69c2f805af0ba776d58
#
_cell.length_a   1.000
_cell.length_b   1.000
_cell.length_c   1.000
_cell.angle_alpha   90.00
_cell.angle_beta   90.00
_cell.angle_gamma   90.00
#
_symmetry.space_group_name_H-M   'P 1'
#
loop_
_entity.id
_entity.type
_entity.pdbx_description
1 polymer ?
#
loop_
_entity_poly.entity_id
_entity_poly.type
_entity_poly.pdbx_seq_one_letter_code
_entity_poly.pdbx_strand_id
1 'polypeptide(L)'
;KIDSDNASDAEILNIPNTNAMMPPNLRVVPQHMEMDMTMLGVMYAPNTDLTLIAMAEYIQKTMRMTTYNMMGMRLGDFETKSEGLGDLTITALIRGQKTTTSQIHYALGLSLPTGDINKTDTLLTPMNTRIVARLPYSMQTGSGSYDFKPALTFNKHNENYNFGGQVSAVIRLNDN
;
A
#
# COMPACT_ATOMS: atom_id res chain seq x y z
N LYS A 1 4.60 13.05 11.61
CA LYS A 1 5.03 11.64 11.74
C LYS A 1 5.12 11.38 13.24
N ILE A 2 4.15 10.68 13.79
CA ILE A 2 4.21 10.23 15.19
C ILE A 2 5.09 8.99 15.15
N ASP A 3 6.25 9.07 15.78
CA ASP A 3 7.11 7.91 15.97
C ASP A 3 6.54 7.13 17.16
N SER A 4 5.75 6.12 16.86
CA SER A 4 4.97 5.38 17.85
C SER A 4 5.83 4.57 18.83
N ASP A 5 7.07 4.31 18.47
CA ASP A 5 8.00 3.56 19.35
C ASP A 5 8.45 4.38 20.57
N ASN A 6 8.31 5.72 20.52
CA ASN A 6 8.69 6.64 21.58
C ASN A 6 7.53 7.49 22.13
N ALA A 7 6.30 7.31 21.62
CA ALA A 7 5.16 8.08 22.09
C ALA A 7 4.70 7.58 23.47
N SER A 8 4.50 8.50 24.40
CA SER A 8 3.94 8.17 25.73
C SER A 8 2.47 7.77 25.63
N ASP A 9 1.99 6.96 26.60
CA ASP A 9 0.57 6.58 26.66
C ASP A 9 -0.36 7.80 26.67
N ALA A 10 0.06 8.93 27.27
CA ALA A 10 -0.71 10.16 27.29
C ALA A 10 -0.82 10.82 25.92
N GLU A 11 0.22 10.81 25.09
CA GLU A 11 0.19 11.32 23.73
C GLU A 11 -0.68 10.45 22.82
N ILE A 12 -0.59 9.15 22.95
CA ILE A 12 -1.40 8.19 22.21
C ILE A 12 -2.89 8.36 22.52
N LEU A 13 -3.25 8.51 23.78
CA LEU A 13 -4.63 8.69 24.24
C LEU A 13 -5.26 10.02 23.79
N ASN A 14 -4.45 11.00 23.42
CA ASN A 14 -4.92 12.29 22.91
C ASN A 14 -5.13 12.31 21.39
N ILE A 15 -4.83 11.21 20.67
CA ILE A 15 -5.12 11.12 19.23
C ILE A 15 -6.64 11.14 19.02
N PRO A 16 -7.20 12.16 18.34
CA PRO A 16 -8.64 12.26 18.13
C PRO A 16 -9.15 11.13 17.23
N ASN A 17 -10.31 10.61 17.58
CA ASN A 17 -11.01 9.66 16.73
C ASN A 17 -11.79 10.43 15.65
N THR A 18 -11.62 10.07 14.40
CA THR A 18 -12.34 10.69 13.26
C THR A 18 -13.78 10.22 13.13
N ASN A 19 -14.18 9.15 13.84
CA ASN A 19 -15.53 8.63 13.80
C ASN A 19 -16.37 9.20 14.96
N ALA A 20 -17.37 10.02 14.64
CA ALA A 20 -18.23 10.69 15.62
C ALA A 20 -19.09 9.72 16.49
N MET A 21 -19.28 8.48 16.09
CA MET A 21 -20.01 7.45 16.84
C MET A 21 -19.14 6.67 17.84
N MET A 22 -17.83 6.91 17.86
CA MET A 22 -16.87 6.28 18.77
C MET A 22 -16.41 7.27 19.85
N PRO A 23 -15.76 6.78 20.94
CA PRO A 23 -15.14 7.67 21.92
C PRO A 23 -14.26 8.74 21.24
N PRO A 24 -14.17 9.96 21.78
CA PRO A 24 -13.51 11.09 21.14
C PRO A 24 -12.02 10.83 20.82
N ASN A 25 -11.41 9.87 21.53
CA ASN A 25 -10.02 9.50 21.31
C ASN A 25 -9.90 8.02 20.92
N LEU A 26 -8.89 7.69 20.12
CA LEU A 26 -8.60 6.31 19.74
C LEU A 26 -8.30 5.46 20.99
N ARG A 27 -8.90 4.28 21.03
CA ARG A 27 -8.71 3.30 22.10
C ARG A 27 -7.93 2.05 21.65
N VAL A 28 -7.87 1.80 20.36
CA VAL A 28 -7.05 0.77 19.74
C VAL A 28 -6.07 1.47 18.81
N VAL A 29 -4.80 1.47 19.17
CA VAL A 29 -3.78 2.32 18.55
C VAL A 29 -2.72 1.43 17.90
N PRO A 30 -2.48 1.58 16.58
CA PRO A 30 -1.37 0.90 15.92
C PRO A 30 -0.04 1.47 16.42
N GLN A 31 0.87 0.59 16.81
CA GLN A 31 2.21 0.92 17.29
C GLN A 31 3.25 0.72 16.20
N HIS A 32 3.22 -0.43 15.57
CA HIS A 32 4.21 -0.84 14.59
C HIS A 32 3.57 -1.67 13.50
N MET A 33 4.01 -1.49 12.26
CA MET A 33 3.57 -2.28 11.12
C MET A 33 4.78 -2.70 10.30
N GLU A 34 4.86 -4.00 10.04
CA GLU A 34 5.81 -4.61 9.11
C GLU A 34 5.06 -5.11 7.87
N MET A 35 5.69 -4.97 6.73
CA MET A 35 5.15 -5.48 5.47
C MET A 35 6.29 -6.09 4.65
N ASP A 36 6.15 -7.38 4.35
CA ASP A 36 6.98 -8.08 3.40
C ASP A 36 6.23 -8.28 2.09
N MET A 37 6.91 -8.04 0.99
CA MET A 37 6.34 -8.17 -0.35
C MET A 37 7.27 -8.97 -1.24
N THR A 38 6.75 -10.06 -1.78
CA THR A 38 7.41 -10.86 -2.82
C THR A 38 6.73 -10.60 -4.15
N MET A 39 7.49 -10.13 -5.15
CA MET A 39 6.98 -9.81 -6.47
C MET A 39 7.47 -10.81 -7.50
N LEU A 40 6.56 -11.28 -8.34
CA LEU A 40 6.87 -12.09 -9.54
C LEU A 40 6.44 -11.30 -10.77
N GLY A 41 7.38 -11.11 -11.69
CA GLY A 41 7.14 -10.40 -12.94
C GLY A 41 7.51 -11.23 -14.17
N VAL A 42 6.69 -11.13 -15.21
CA VAL A 42 6.95 -11.69 -16.52
C VAL A 42 6.95 -10.57 -17.55
N MET A 43 7.95 -10.57 -18.43
CA MET A 43 8.07 -9.61 -19.51
C MET A 43 8.05 -10.33 -20.86
N TYR A 44 7.29 -9.76 -21.80
CA TYR A 44 7.22 -10.23 -23.18
C TYR A 44 7.34 -9.06 -24.14
N ALA A 45 8.34 -9.09 -25.01
CA ALA A 45 8.57 -8.06 -26.03
C ALA A 45 8.24 -8.61 -27.42
N PRO A 46 7.00 -8.36 -27.93
CA PRO A 46 6.62 -8.81 -29.26
C PRO A 46 7.42 -8.13 -30.38
N ASN A 47 7.91 -6.93 -30.13
CA ASN A 47 8.75 -6.17 -31.06
C ASN A 47 9.69 -5.23 -30.29
N THR A 48 10.53 -4.48 -31.00
CA THR A 48 11.52 -3.58 -30.41
C THR A 48 10.94 -2.35 -29.71
N ASP A 49 9.67 -2.04 -29.97
CA ASP A 49 9.03 -0.80 -29.52
C ASP A 49 7.97 -1.02 -28.43
N LEU A 50 7.59 -2.28 -28.19
CA LEU A 50 6.59 -2.64 -27.22
C LEU A 50 7.11 -3.76 -26.31
N THR A 51 7.01 -3.55 -24.99
CA THR A 51 7.19 -4.59 -23.98
C THR A 51 5.96 -4.65 -23.09
N LEU A 52 5.40 -5.83 -22.97
CA LEU A 52 4.31 -6.13 -22.03
C LEU A 52 4.90 -6.70 -20.75
N ILE A 53 4.44 -6.19 -19.62
CA ILE A 53 4.90 -6.60 -18.29
C ILE A 53 3.67 -7.01 -17.49
N ALA A 54 3.66 -8.20 -16.91
CA ALA A 54 2.68 -8.62 -15.94
C ALA A 54 3.38 -8.85 -14.60
N MET A 55 2.85 -8.26 -13.53
CA MET A 55 3.41 -8.34 -12.18
C MET A 55 2.33 -8.78 -11.21
N ALA A 56 2.63 -9.82 -10.44
CA ALA A 56 1.84 -10.28 -9.30
C ALA A 56 2.67 -10.13 -8.03
N GLU A 57 2.01 -9.79 -6.94
CA GLU A 57 2.64 -9.62 -5.64
C GLU A 57 1.98 -10.51 -4.58
N TYR A 58 2.80 -11.08 -3.70
CA TYR A 58 2.37 -11.75 -2.50
C TYR A 58 2.78 -10.89 -1.31
N ILE A 59 1.81 -10.51 -0.50
CA ILE A 59 1.97 -9.53 0.57
C ILE A 59 1.73 -10.23 1.90
N GLN A 60 2.61 -9.98 2.88
CA GLN A 60 2.44 -10.36 4.27
C GLN A 60 2.55 -9.10 5.11
N LYS A 61 1.57 -8.87 5.97
CA LYS A 61 1.51 -7.70 6.86
C LYS A 61 1.30 -8.15 8.29
N THR A 62 2.06 -7.57 9.19
CA THR A 62 1.92 -7.75 10.62
C THR A 62 1.80 -6.38 11.27
N MET A 63 0.79 -6.19 12.11
CA MET A 63 0.58 -4.93 12.83
C MET A 63 0.44 -5.21 14.32
N ARG A 64 1.29 -4.57 15.12
CA ARG A 64 1.18 -4.54 16.58
C ARG A 64 0.31 -3.38 17.01
N MET A 65 -0.65 -3.65 17.88
CA MET A 65 -1.60 -2.68 18.40
C MET A 65 -1.64 -2.72 19.92
N THR A 66 -1.94 -1.57 20.53
CA THR A 66 -2.21 -1.45 21.96
C THR A 66 -3.65 -1.03 22.17
N THR A 67 -4.35 -1.72 23.09
CA THR A 67 -5.72 -1.38 23.47
C THR A 67 -5.77 -0.73 24.85
N TYR A 68 -6.56 0.34 24.92
CA TYR A 68 -6.89 1.06 26.16
C TYR A 68 -8.39 0.89 26.47
N ASN A 69 -8.76 0.80 27.74
CA ASN A 69 -10.17 0.76 28.15
C ASN A 69 -10.83 2.14 27.99
N MET A 70 -12.12 2.21 28.29
CA MET A 70 -12.90 3.45 28.22
C MET A 70 -12.39 4.55 29.17
N MET A 71 -11.69 4.18 30.23
CA MET A 71 -11.07 5.11 31.19
C MET A 71 -9.62 5.49 30.83
N GLY A 72 -9.09 5.00 29.70
CA GLY A 72 -7.72 5.29 29.24
C GLY A 72 -6.64 4.41 29.87
N MET A 73 -6.97 3.38 30.61
CA MET A 73 -5.99 2.43 31.13
C MET A 73 -5.62 1.40 30.06
N ARG A 74 -4.33 1.11 29.94
CA ARG A 74 -3.81 0.09 29.02
C ARG A 74 -4.32 -1.30 29.41
N LEU A 75 -4.98 -1.98 28.47
CA LEU A 75 -5.45 -3.36 28.63
C LEU A 75 -4.39 -4.37 28.16
N GLY A 76 -3.66 -4.06 27.13
CA GLY A 76 -2.62 -4.93 26.59
C GLY A 76 -2.33 -4.68 25.13
N ASP A 77 -1.33 -5.40 24.62
CA ASP A 77 -0.91 -5.43 23.24
C ASP A 77 -1.43 -6.68 22.55
N PHE A 78 -1.68 -6.56 21.28
CA PHE A 78 -2.01 -7.68 20.41
C PHE A 78 -1.45 -7.45 19.02
N GLU A 79 -1.37 -8.52 18.25
CA GLU A 79 -0.84 -8.51 16.92
C GLU A 79 -1.92 -9.00 15.95
N THR A 80 -2.03 -8.34 14.81
CA THR A 80 -2.89 -8.75 13.70
C THR A 80 -2.04 -9.05 12.48
N LYS A 81 -2.46 -10.06 11.71
CA LYS A 81 -1.77 -10.53 10.52
C LYS A 81 -2.72 -10.56 9.32
N SER A 82 -2.19 -10.24 8.17
CA SER A 82 -2.85 -10.48 6.90
C SER A 82 -1.84 -10.91 5.86
N GLU A 83 -2.22 -11.86 5.03
CA GLU A 83 -1.39 -12.34 3.95
C GLU A 83 -2.23 -12.74 2.75
N GLY A 84 -1.63 -12.72 1.58
CA GLY A 84 -2.27 -13.15 0.35
C GLY A 84 -1.73 -12.47 -0.88
N LEU A 85 -2.31 -12.83 -2.02
CA LEU A 85 -2.03 -12.15 -3.27
C LEU A 85 -2.54 -10.72 -3.21
N GLY A 86 -1.72 -9.81 -3.74
CA GLY A 86 -2.08 -8.43 -4.01
C GLY A 86 -2.75 -8.27 -5.37
N ASP A 87 -2.75 -7.04 -5.86
CA ASP A 87 -3.34 -6.71 -7.15
C ASP A 87 -2.41 -7.09 -8.30
N LEU A 88 -2.98 -7.68 -9.36
CA LEU A 88 -2.26 -7.96 -10.59
C LEU A 88 -2.11 -6.67 -11.40
N THR A 89 -0.88 -6.31 -11.74
CA THR A 89 -0.60 -5.15 -12.60
C THR A 89 -0.12 -5.60 -13.97
N ILE A 90 -0.74 -5.09 -15.03
CA ILE A 90 -0.32 -5.29 -16.42
C ILE A 90 0.10 -3.94 -16.99
N THR A 91 1.31 -3.86 -17.55
CA THR A 91 1.86 -2.62 -18.08
C THR A 91 2.35 -2.82 -19.51
N ALA A 92 1.97 -1.93 -20.42
CA ALA A 92 2.56 -1.79 -21.73
C ALA A 92 3.62 -0.69 -21.68
N LEU A 93 4.88 -1.07 -21.90
CA LEU A 93 5.99 -0.13 -22.05
C LEU A 93 6.22 0.10 -23.54
N ILE A 94 6.00 1.33 -23.99
CA ILE A 94 6.06 1.72 -25.40
C ILE A 94 7.27 2.63 -25.58
N ARG A 95 8.13 2.28 -26.53
CA ARG A 95 9.22 3.14 -26.92
C ARG A 95 8.67 4.33 -27.69
N GLY A 96 8.95 5.52 -27.21
CA GLY A 96 8.68 6.77 -27.90
C GLY A 96 9.82 7.19 -28.81
N GLN A 97 10.06 8.48 -28.90
CA GLN A 97 11.15 9.03 -29.72
C GLN A 97 12.52 8.59 -29.16
N LYS A 98 13.38 8.14 -30.06
CA LYS A 98 14.78 7.81 -29.80
C LYS A 98 15.67 8.61 -30.73
N THR A 99 16.57 9.39 -30.15
CA THR A 99 17.68 10.04 -30.86
C THR A 99 18.99 9.40 -30.40
N THR A 100 20.11 9.83 -30.96
CA THR A 100 21.44 9.37 -30.53
C THR A 100 21.72 9.70 -29.07
N THR A 101 21.12 10.76 -28.53
CA THR A 101 21.42 11.28 -27.19
C THR A 101 20.22 11.31 -26.25
N SER A 102 19.00 11.02 -26.71
CA SER A 102 17.81 11.05 -25.86
C SER A 102 16.81 9.96 -26.22
N GLN A 103 16.05 9.51 -25.21
CA GLN A 103 15.04 8.49 -25.35
C GLN A 103 13.84 8.80 -24.47
N ILE A 104 12.64 8.60 -25.02
CA ILE A 104 11.36 8.74 -24.32
C ILE A 104 10.70 7.37 -24.29
N HIS A 105 10.12 7.02 -23.14
CA HIS A 105 9.28 5.84 -22.99
C HIS A 105 7.94 6.23 -22.37
N TYR A 106 6.88 5.63 -22.88
CA TYR A 106 5.55 5.70 -22.30
C TYR A 106 5.25 4.39 -21.61
N ALA A 107 4.71 4.44 -20.42
CA ALA A 107 4.18 3.26 -19.74
C ALA A 107 2.68 3.46 -19.50
N LEU A 108 1.89 2.46 -19.86
CA LEU A 108 0.45 2.42 -19.63
C LEU A 108 0.16 1.17 -18.80
N GLY A 109 -0.03 1.37 -17.50
CA GLY A 109 -0.31 0.30 -16.55
C GLY A 109 -1.79 0.24 -16.18
N LEU A 110 -2.29 -0.97 -15.95
CA LEU A 110 -3.60 -1.25 -15.39
C LEU A 110 -3.43 -2.20 -14.21
N SER A 111 -3.88 -1.78 -13.03
CA SER A 111 -3.97 -2.63 -11.84
C SER A 111 -5.36 -3.21 -11.75
N LEU A 112 -5.44 -4.53 -11.59
CA LEU A 112 -6.68 -5.28 -11.44
C LEU A 112 -6.88 -5.61 -9.95
N PRO A 113 -8.07 -5.39 -9.36
CA PRO A 113 -8.33 -5.62 -7.94
C PRO A 113 -8.47 -7.13 -7.64
N THR A 114 -7.38 -7.87 -7.81
CA THR A 114 -7.32 -9.31 -7.53
C THR A 114 -6.98 -9.63 -6.08
N GLY A 115 -6.45 -8.64 -5.35
CA GLY A 115 -6.17 -8.74 -3.93
C GLY A 115 -7.44 -8.70 -3.07
N ASP A 116 -7.35 -9.30 -1.89
CA ASP A 116 -8.48 -9.39 -0.96
C ASP A 116 -8.59 -8.11 -0.12
N ILE A 117 -9.81 -7.57 -0.03
CA ILE A 117 -10.15 -6.38 0.79
C ILE A 117 -11.00 -6.73 2.01
N ASN A 118 -11.25 -8.01 2.29
CA ASN A 118 -12.08 -8.48 3.39
C ASN A 118 -11.31 -9.30 4.43
N LYS A 119 -9.99 -9.11 4.52
CA LYS A 119 -9.16 -9.77 5.54
C LYS A 119 -9.65 -9.44 6.94
N THR A 120 -9.79 -10.47 7.75
CA THR A 120 -10.24 -10.40 9.15
C THR A 120 -9.19 -11.00 10.07
N ASP A 121 -9.14 -10.54 11.29
CA ASP A 121 -8.34 -11.13 12.37
C ASP A 121 -8.95 -10.81 13.74
N THR A 122 -8.37 -11.37 14.79
CA THR A 122 -8.82 -11.20 16.16
C THR A 122 -8.30 -9.90 16.75
N LEU A 123 -9.20 -9.00 17.11
CA LEU A 123 -8.92 -7.72 17.74
C LEU A 123 -9.25 -7.74 19.23
N LEU A 124 -8.41 -7.10 20.05
CA LEU A 124 -8.72 -6.82 21.46
C LEU A 124 -9.47 -5.49 21.55
N THR A 125 -10.71 -5.56 22.03
CA THR A 125 -11.58 -4.37 22.16
C THR A 125 -11.34 -3.61 23.47
N PRO A 126 -11.76 -2.33 23.57
CA PRO A 126 -11.72 -1.55 24.82
C PRO A 126 -12.54 -2.13 25.97
N MET A 127 -13.44 -3.08 25.71
CA MET A 127 -14.20 -3.83 26.71
C MET A 127 -13.47 -5.10 27.21
N ASN A 128 -12.19 -5.24 26.88
CA ASN A 128 -11.37 -6.42 27.19
C ASN A 128 -11.93 -7.74 26.64
N THR A 129 -12.59 -7.66 25.50
CA THR A 129 -13.09 -8.82 24.76
C THR A 129 -12.35 -8.99 23.43
N ARG A 130 -12.20 -10.23 22.99
CA ARG A 130 -11.62 -10.53 21.69
C ARG A 130 -12.73 -10.80 20.69
N ILE A 131 -12.69 -10.10 19.57
CA ILE A 131 -13.66 -10.27 18.48
C ILE A 131 -12.90 -10.48 17.16
N VAL A 132 -13.48 -11.27 16.26
CA VAL A 132 -13.03 -11.35 14.87
C VAL A 132 -13.70 -10.21 14.12
N ALA A 133 -12.89 -9.32 13.53
CA ALA A 133 -13.39 -8.19 12.78
C ALA A 133 -12.54 -7.94 11.54
N ARG A 134 -13.12 -7.21 10.57
CA ARG A 134 -12.41 -6.79 9.38
C ARG A 134 -11.25 -5.87 9.76
N LEU A 135 -10.09 -6.18 9.22
CA LEU A 135 -8.90 -5.38 9.44
C LEU A 135 -8.99 -4.00 8.75
N PRO A 136 -8.26 -2.99 9.25
CA PRO A 136 -8.15 -1.69 8.60
C PRO A 136 -7.67 -1.82 7.15
N TYR A 137 -8.00 -0.83 6.31
CA TYR A 137 -7.62 -0.84 4.88
C TYR A 137 -6.12 -1.02 4.66
N SER A 138 -5.28 -0.43 5.52
CA SER A 138 -3.81 -0.59 5.48
C SER A 138 -3.35 -2.04 5.61
N MET A 139 -4.15 -2.90 6.24
CA MET A 139 -3.88 -4.32 6.43
C MET A 139 -4.52 -5.20 5.34
N GLN A 140 -5.27 -4.64 4.40
CA GLN A 140 -5.81 -5.38 3.26
C GLN A 140 -4.71 -5.67 2.25
N THR A 141 -4.83 -6.77 1.48
CA THR A 141 -3.84 -7.15 0.48
C THR A 141 -4.14 -6.60 -0.91
N GLY A 142 -5.37 -6.16 -1.18
CA GLY A 142 -5.79 -5.53 -2.42
C GLY A 142 -6.20 -4.07 -2.25
N SER A 143 -6.26 -3.34 -3.38
CA SER A 143 -6.79 -1.97 -3.43
C SER A 143 -8.33 -1.92 -3.50
N GLY A 144 -8.95 -2.99 -4.03
CA GLY A 144 -10.38 -3.04 -4.32
C GLY A 144 -10.81 -2.18 -5.50
N SER A 145 -9.88 -1.53 -6.21
CA SER A 145 -10.17 -0.65 -7.34
C SER A 145 -9.36 -1.00 -8.58
N TYR A 146 -9.92 -0.71 -9.75
CA TYR A 146 -9.15 -0.68 -10.99
C TYR A 146 -8.37 0.63 -11.04
N ASP A 147 -7.04 0.54 -11.14
CA ASP A 147 -6.20 1.73 -11.19
C ASP A 147 -5.47 1.81 -12.54
N PHE A 148 -5.65 2.92 -13.23
CA PHE A 148 -4.86 3.26 -14.41
C PHE A 148 -3.58 3.98 -13.99
N LYS A 149 -2.43 3.48 -14.45
CA LYS A 149 -1.10 3.93 -14.03
C LYS A 149 -0.28 4.40 -15.25
N PRO A 150 -0.54 5.61 -15.79
CA PRO A 150 0.28 6.17 -16.86
C PRO A 150 1.61 6.68 -16.31
N ALA A 151 2.69 6.50 -17.09
CA ALA A 151 3.98 7.10 -16.80
C ALA A 151 4.70 7.53 -18.09
N LEU A 152 5.49 8.58 -17.96
CA LEU A 152 6.39 9.10 -18.98
C LEU A 152 7.80 9.15 -18.43
N THR A 153 8.72 8.47 -19.11
CA THR A 153 10.14 8.46 -18.76
C THR A 153 10.93 9.14 -19.86
N PHE A 154 11.77 10.08 -19.48
CA PHE A 154 12.73 10.74 -20.34
C PHE A 154 14.14 10.41 -19.87
N ASN A 155 15.02 9.99 -20.79
CA ASN A 155 16.44 9.76 -20.54
C ASN A 155 17.25 10.53 -21.57
N LYS A 156 18.30 11.20 -21.12
CA LYS A 156 19.30 11.84 -21.96
C LYS A 156 20.69 11.33 -21.59
N HIS A 157 21.38 10.86 -22.60
CA HIS A 157 22.74 10.33 -22.48
C HIS A 157 23.69 11.21 -23.30
N ASN A 158 24.80 11.62 -22.70
CA ASN A 158 25.91 12.27 -23.37
C ASN A 158 27.21 11.60 -22.93
N GLU A 159 28.32 11.86 -23.61
CA GLU A 159 29.62 11.25 -23.30
C GLU A 159 30.06 11.43 -21.84
N ASN A 160 29.69 12.53 -21.21
CA ASN A 160 30.14 12.90 -19.86
C ASN A 160 29.06 12.79 -18.78
N TYR A 161 27.78 12.63 -19.12
CA TYR A 161 26.68 12.56 -18.14
C TYR A 161 25.45 11.85 -18.68
N ASN A 162 24.74 11.22 -17.76
CA ASN A 162 23.41 10.68 -17.97
C ASN A 162 22.43 11.44 -17.08
N PHE A 163 21.32 11.86 -17.67
CA PHE A 163 20.23 12.49 -16.95
C PHE A 163 18.93 11.81 -17.34
N GLY A 164 18.09 11.50 -16.36
CA GLY A 164 16.78 10.92 -16.58
C GLY A 164 15.77 11.39 -15.54
N GLY A 165 14.50 11.39 -15.94
CA GLY A 165 13.38 11.71 -15.07
C GLY A 165 12.14 10.92 -15.49
N GLN A 166 11.26 10.66 -14.51
CA GLN A 166 9.99 9.99 -14.73
C GLN A 166 8.89 10.75 -14.01
N VAL A 167 7.76 10.89 -14.69
CA VAL A 167 6.51 11.35 -14.12
C VAL A 167 5.50 10.22 -14.25
N SER A 168 4.80 9.91 -13.17
CA SER A 168 3.76 8.88 -13.13
C SER A 168 2.54 9.38 -12.36
N ALA A 169 1.37 8.84 -12.69
CA ALA A 169 0.13 9.09 -11.99
C ALA A 169 -0.60 7.76 -11.72
N VAL A 170 -1.45 7.78 -10.69
CA VAL A 170 -2.39 6.69 -10.41
C VAL A 170 -3.78 7.29 -10.46
N ILE A 171 -4.61 6.77 -11.37
CA ILE A 171 -5.99 7.22 -11.59
C ILE A 171 -6.91 6.06 -11.23
N ARG A 172 -7.67 6.21 -10.17
CA ARG A 172 -8.70 5.24 -9.80
C ARG A 172 -9.88 5.36 -10.74
N LEU A 173 -10.31 4.23 -11.28
CA LEU A 173 -11.38 4.17 -12.27
C LEU A 173 -12.75 3.89 -11.64
N ASN A 174 -12.76 3.36 -10.41
CA ASN A 174 -13.97 3.12 -9.62
C ASN A 174 -13.68 3.32 -8.13
N ASP A 175 -14.63 3.88 -7.40
CA ASP A 175 -14.63 3.94 -5.94
C ASP A 175 -15.47 2.75 -5.42
N ASN A 176 -14.89 1.94 -4.54
CA ASN A 176 -15.57 0.87 -3.81
C ASN A 176 -15.76 1.26 -2.35
#